data_5d1c39628bb8950975ffbaad1abb744b
#
_entry.id   5d1c39628bb8950975ffbaad1abb744b
#
_cell.length_a   1.000
_cell.length_b   1.000
_cell.length_c   1.000
_cell.angle_alpha   90.00
_cell.angle_beta   90.00
_cell.angle_gamma   90.00
#
_symmetry.space_group_name_H-M   'P 1'
#
loop_
_entity.id
_entity.type
_entity.pdbx_description
1 polymer ?
#
loop_
_entity_poly.entity_id
_entity_poly.type
_entity_poly.pdbx_seq_one_letter_code
_entity_poly.pdbx_strand_id
1 'polypeptide(L)'
;NGNSVVSTIDMQIQKIIEQKLKDFDDKIGSKVTNILVMNPQNGEILGMTSSYPYNLNKPMDEKSLLSLYSQSEIDKMKAYTKQKQAEEATDSEDTSEDSKDSTKKKTDDQKTIYDAFNELWRNSIISDTNEPGSTYKPFTVATGLESGALTGNENYFCTGSLMVGKRNIGCSH
;
A
#
# COMPACT_ATOMS: atom_id res chain seq x y z
N ASN A 1 -23.53 2.92 -21.29
CA ASN A 1 -23.30 4.03 -20.36
C ASN A 1 -23.17 3.43 -18.95
N GLY A 2 -22.04 3.67 -18.29
CA GLY A 2 -21.83 3.24 -16.90
C GLY A 2 -22.57 4.15 -15.91
N ASN A 3 -22.65 3.70 -14.65
CA ASN A 3 -23.20 4.50 -13.57
C ASN A 3 -22.18 5.56 -13.11
N SER A 4 -22.70 6.71 -12.65
CA SER A 4 -21.87 7.74 -12.01
C SER A 4 -21.52 7.32 -10.57
N VAL A 5 -20.29 7.59 -10.15
CA VAL A 5 -19.82 7.40 -8.77
C VAL A 5 -19.57 8.77 -8.16
N VAL A 6 -20.12 9.01 -6.98
CA VAL A 6 -19.85 10.21 -6.18
C VAL A 6 -18.96 9.79 -5.03
N SER A 7 -17.78 10.40 -4.92
CA SER A 7 -16.84 10.16 -3.83
C SER A 7 -16.94 11.24 -2.74
N THR A 8 -16.45 10.93 -1.55
CA THR A 8 -16.37 11.88 -0.42
C THR A 8 -15.09 12.72 -0.45
N ILE A 9 -14.23 12.54 -1.45
CA ILE A 9 -12.95 13.26 -1.56
C ILE A 9 -13.21 14.77 -1.74
N ASP A 10 -12.64 15.57 -0.84
CA ASP A 10 -12.60 17.01 -0.94
C ASP A 10 -11.35 17.45 -1.71
N MET A 11 -11.55 18.13 -2.83
CA MET A 11 -10.45 18.53 -3.72
C MET A 11 -9.47 19.52 -3.08
N GLN A 12 -9.91 20.33 -2.09
CA GLN A 12 -9.02 21.25 -1.39
C GLN A 12 -8.15 20.49 -0.40
N ILE A 13 -8.75 19.59 0.37
CA ILE A 13 -8.01 18.70 1.29
C ILE A 13 -7.02 17.85 0.51
N GLN A 14 -7.47 17.23 -0.59
CA GLN A 14 -6.61 16.41 -1.46
C GLN A 14 -5.37 17.18 -1.93
N LYS A 15 -5.56 18.40 -2.44
CA LYS A 15 -4.46 19.27 -2.90
C LYS A 15 -3.50 19.63 -1.76
N ILE A 16 -4.02 19.89 -0.56
CA ILE A 16 -3.19 20.22 0.61
C ILE A 16 -2.31 19.02 1.00
N ILE A 17 -2.89 17.83 1.11
CA ILE A 17 -2.13 16.65 1.52
C ILE A 17 -1.09 16.24 0.47
N GLU A 18 -1.39 16.36 -0.81
CA GLU A 18 -0.42 16.11 -1.89
C GLU A 18 0.77 17.07 -1.83
N GLN A 19 0.51 18.38 -1.60
CA GLN A 19 1.57 19.36 -1.44
C GLN A 19 2.43 19.06 -0.20
N LYS A 20 1.80 18.71 0.93
CA LYS A 20 2.51 18.41 2.18
C LYS A 20 3.34 17.13 2.07
N LEU A 21 2.82 16.13 1.39
CA LEU A 21 3.54 14.90 1.11
C LEU A 21 4.80 15.18 0.27
N LYS A 22 4.63 15.95 -0.81
CA LYS A 22 5.75 16.35 -1.66
C LYS A 22 6.81 17.15 -0.87
N ASP A 23 6.40 18.12 -0.07
CA ASP A 23 7.31 18.92 0.77
C ASP A 23 8.07 18.04 1.76
N PHE A 24 7.45 16.98 2.29
CA PHE A 24 8.06 16.04 3.21
C PHE A 24 9.06 15.13 2.47
N ASP A 25 8.67 14.54 1.35
CA ASP A 25 9.53 13.65 0.58
C ASP A 25 10.76 14.41 0.02
N ASP A 26 10.61 15.66 -0.41
CA ASP A 26 11.70 16.50 -0.89
C ASP A 26 12.73 16.86 0.21
N LYS A 27 12.29 16.98 1.48
CA LYS A 27 13.14 17.43 2.59
C LYS A 27 13.74 16.32 3.42
N ILE A 28 12.95 15.31 3.71
CA ILE A 28 13.30 14.24 4.66
C ILE A 28 13.48 12.94 3.88
N GLY A 29 12.53 12.65 3.00
CA GLY A 29 12.43 11.39 2.28
C GLY A 29 12.02 10.23 3.16
N SER A 30 11.30 9.30 2.57
CA SER A 30 10.98 8.03 3.18
C SER A 30 10.89 6.97 2.09
N LYS A 31 10.88 5.70 2.46
CA LYS A 31 10.65 4.65 1.49
C LYS A 31 9.22 4.72 0.92
N VAL A 32 8.25 4.94 1.79
CA VAL A 32 6.83 5.15 1.45
C VAL A 32 6.22 6.03 2.52
N THR A 33 5.52 7.09 2.12
CA THR A 33 4.68 7.91 3.00
C THR A 33 3.24 7.86 2.48
N ASN A 34 2.31 7.62 3.38
CA ASN A 34 0.89 7.61 3.10
C ASN A 34 0.17 8.64 3.97
N ILE A 35 -0.75 9.39 3.39
CA ILE A 35 -1.61 10.33 4.12
C ILE A 35 -3.07 9.96 3.84
N LEU A 36 -3.84 9.78 4.91
CA LEU A 36 -5.29 9.58 4.88
C LEU A 36 -5.94 10.62 5.79
N VAL A 37 -6.93 11.34 5.26
CA VAL A 37 -7.76 12.26 6.04
C VAL A 37 -9.18 11.73 6.08
N MET A 38 -9.68 11.49 7.29
CA MET A 38 -10.99 10.92 7.54
C MET A 38 -11.80 11.81 8.48
N ASN A 39 -13.09 11.94 8.23
CA ASN A 39 -14.02 12.53 9.18
C ASN A 39 -14.34 11.51 10.30
N PRO A 40 -13.97 11.76 11.56
CA PRO A 40 -14.15 10.79 12.63
C PRO A 40 -15.62 10.59 13.04
N GLN A 41 -16.53 11.47 12.64
CA GLN A 41 -17.94 11.39 13.00
C GLN A 41 -18.72 10.40 12.14
N ASN A 42 -18.35 10.26 10.87
CA ASN A 42 -19.11 9.46 9.91
C ASN A 42 -18.24 8.49 9.08
N GLY A 43 -16.90 8.55 9.23
CA GLY A 43 -15.97 7.68 8.54
C GLY A 43 -15.69 8.07 7.08
N GLU A 44 -16.19 9.20 6.60
CA GLU A 44 -15.92 9.67 5.24
C GLU A 44 -14.44 9.95 5.03
N ILE A 45 -13.89 9.43 3.93
CA ILE A 45 -12.52 9.72 3.51
C ILE A 45 -12.54 11.01 2.70
N LEU A 46 -11.91 12.04 3.23
CA LEU A 46 -11.86 13.39 2.65
C LEU A 46 -10.63 13.59 1.74
N GLY A 47 -9.58 12.81 1.94
CA GLY A 47 -8.38 12.87 1.13
C GLY A 47 -7.48 11.65 1.37
N MET A 48 -6.76 11.24 0.32
CA MET A 48 -5.87 10.08 0.36
C MET A 48 -4.75 10.23 -0.67
N THR A 49 -3.49 10.09 -0.23
CA THR A 49 -2.34 10.16 -1.13
C THR A 49 -1.18 9.31 -0.63
N SER A 50 -0.26 8.93 -1.53
CA SER A 50 0.96 8.22 -1.23
C SER A 50 2.16 8.81 -1.99
N SER A 51 3.38 8.42 -1.62
CA SER A 51 4.63 8.87 -2.24
C SER A 51 4.76 8.54 -3.73
N TYR A 52 3.91 7.67 -4.26
CA TYR A 52 3.95 7.24 -5.66
C TYR A 52 2.71 7.73 -6.44
N PRO A 53 2.60 9.04 -6.73
CA PRO A 53 1.48 9.57 -7.47
C PRO A 53 1.58 9.19 -8.95
N TYR A 54 0.45 8.94 -9.58
CA TYR A 54 0.36 8.78 -11.03
C TYR A 54 -0.86 9.52 -11.58
N ASN A 55 -0.84 9.84 -12.88
CA ASN A 55 -1.93 10.54 -13.52
C ASN A 55 -3.04 9.54 -13.90
N LEU A 56 -4.20 9.64 -13.25
CA LEU A 56 -5.37 8.79 -13.51
C LEU A 56 -5.88 8.87 -14.95
N ASN A 57 -5.64 9.99 -15.66
CA ASN A 57 -5.99 10.13 -17.07
C ASN A 57 -4.94 9.52 -18.01
N LYS A 58 -3.75 9.18 -17.50
CA LYS A 58 -2.66 8.52 -18.22
C LYS A 58 -2.03 7.45 -17.33
N PRO A 59 -2.78 6.41 -16.96
CA PRO A 59 -2.32 5.46 -15.94
C PRO A 59 -1.07 4.68 -16.36
N MET A 60 -0.84 4.50 -17.66
CA MET A 60 0.32 3.80 -18.22
C MET A 60 1.44 4.75 -18.68
N ASP A 61 1.56 5.93 -18.07
CA ASP A 61 2.69 6.80 -18.35
C ASP A 61 3.96 6.23 -17.68
N GLU A 62 4.90 5.79 -18.53
CA GLU A 62 6.16 5.19 -18.07
C GLU A 62 6.98 6.12 -17.17
N LYS A 63 6.82 7.44 -17.32
CA LYS A 63 7.50 8.41 -16.45
C LYS A 63 7.09 8.28 -14.98
N SER A 64 5.87 7.81 -14.73
CA SER A 64 5.39 7.58 -13.37
C SER A 64 6.12 6.40 -12.70
N LEU A 65 6.66 5.45 -13.46
CA LEU A 65 7.45 4.34 -12.93
C LEU A 65 8.83 4.78 -12.39
N LEU A 66 9.33 5.96 -12.79
CA LEU A 66 10.59 6.48 -12.29
C LEU A 66 10.57 6.81 -10.79
N SER A 67 9.39 6.88 -10.18
CA SER A 67 9.24 6.98 -8.74
C SER A 67 9.56 5.67 -7.99
N LEU A 68 9.44 4.51 -8.67
CA LEU A 68 9.65 3.18 -8.11
C LEU A 68 10.93 2.52 -8.62
N TYR A 69 11.29 2.77 -9.87
CA TYR A 69 12.34 2.06 -10.61
C TYR A 69 13.27 3.02 -11.34
N SER A 70 14.51 2.62 -11.50
CA SER A 70 15.46 3.31 -12.40
C SER A 70 15.09 3.08 -13.86
N GLN A 71 15.53 3.98 -14.76
CA GLN A 71 15.33 3.84 -16.19
C GLN A 71 15.85 2.49 -16.73
N SER A 72 17.01 2.04 -16.22
CA SER A 72 17.61 0.75 -16.62
C SER A 72 16.72 -0.46 -16.25
N GLU A 73 16.04 -0.41 -15.11
CA GLU A 73 15.12 -1.47 -14.69
C GLU A 73 13.86 -1.47 -15.55
N ILE A 74 13.32 -0.29 -15.85
CA ILE A 74 12.16 -0.14 -16.74
C ILE A 74 12.50 -0.70 -18.13
N ASP A 75 13.66 -0.39 -18.68
CA ASP A 75 14.07 -0.89 -19.99
C ASP A 75 14.24 -2.42 -20.01
N LYS A 76 14.76 -3.01 -18.92
CA LYS A 76 14.83 -4.48 -18.76
C LYS A 76 13.44 -5.12 -18.70
N MET A 77 12.52 -4.55 -17.92
CA MET A 77 11.13 -5.05 -17.83
C MET A 77 10.43 -4.97 -19.19
N LYS A 78 10.65 -3.92 -19.96
CA LYS A 78 10.11 -3.77 -21.33
C LYS A 78 10.66 -4.83 -22.28
N ALA A 79 11.97 -5.06 -22.24
CA ALA A 79 12.60 -6.10 -23.07
C ALA A 79 12.05 -7.49 -22.74
N TYR A 80 11.96 -7.81 -21.45
CA TYR A 80 11.40 -9.06 -20.98
C TYR A 80 9.91 -9.24 -21.35
N THR A 81 9.13 -8.19 -21.22
CA THR A 81 7.71 -8.21 -21.63
C THR A 81 7.54 -8.51 -23.12
N LYS A 82 8.36 -7.91 -23.97
CA LYS A 82 8.35 -8.18 -25.43
C LYS A 82 8.72 -9.61 -25.75
N GLN A 83 9.74 -10.15 -25.06
CA GLN A 83 10.16 -11.54 -25.25
C GLN A 83 9.03 -12.50 -24.87
N LYS A 84 8.39 -12.31 -23.71
CA LYS A 84 7.29 -13.13 -23.22
C LYS A 84 6.08 -13.11 -24.17
N GLN A 85 5.72 -11.92 -24.68
CA GLN A 85 4.65 -11.79 -25.66
C GLN A 85 4.97 -12.50 -26.98
N ALA A 86 6.23 -12.51 -27.42
CA ALA A 86 6.64 -13.22 -28.62
C ALA A 86 6.59 -14.74 -28.42
N GLU A 87 6.95 -15.26 -27.26
CA GLU A 87 6.84 -16.67 -26.90
C GLU A 87 5.37 -17.12 -26.86
N GLU A 88 4.48 -16.35 -26.22
CA GLU A 88 3.05 -16.64 -26.18
C GLU A 88 2.36 -16.58 -27.55
N ALA A 89 2.84 -15.74 -28.47
CA ALA A 89 2.32 -15.65 -29.82
C ALA A 89 2.72 -16.88 -30.70
N THR A 90 3.85 -17.51 -30.42
CA THR A 90 4.32 -18.71 -31.14
C THR A 90 3.66 -20.00 -30.62
N ASP A 91 3.26 -20.05 -29.33
CA ASP A 91 2.58 -21.23 -28.75
C ASP A 91 1.09 -21.33 -29.15
N SER A 92 0.50 -20.28 -29.73
CA SER A 92 -0.92 -20.29 -30.12
C SER A 92 -1.21 -20.88 -31.50
N GLU A 93 -0.20 -21.31 -32.27
CA GLU A 93 -0.40 -21.96 -33.58
C GLU A 93 -0.51 -23.50 -33.53
N ASP A 94 -0.27 -24.16 -32.39
CA ASP A 94 -0.32 -25.61 -32.29
C ASP A 94 -0.90 -26.05 -30.94
N THR A 95 -2.25 -26.09 -30.81
CA THR A 95 -2.88 -26.98 -29.81
C THR A 95 -4.37 -27.22 -30.07
N SER A 96 -4.66 -28.45 -30.46
CA SER A 96 -5.90 -29.20 -30.19
C SER A 96 -6.15 -29.30 -28.66
N GLU A 97 -7.42 -29.15 -28.30
CA GLU A 97 -7.97 -29.29 -26.95
C GLU A 97 -7.49 -30.57 -26.25
N ASP A 98 -6.81 -30.48 -25.13
CA ASP A 98 -7.20 -31.20 -23.89
C ASP A 98 -6.28 -30.81 -22.69
N SER A 99 -6.90 -30.80 -21.47
CA SER A 99 -6.24 -30.76 -20.15
C SER A 99 -5.58 -29.44 -19.71
N LYS A 100 -6.42 -28.55 -19.12
CA LYS A 100 -5.99 -27.56 -18.14
C LYS A 100 -5.57 -28.25 -16.83
N ASP A 101 -4.29 -28.57 -16.71
CA ASP A 101 -3.68 -28.75 -15.38
C ASP A 101 -2.90 -27.48 -15.02
N SER A 102 -3.42 -26.76 -14.04
CA SER A 102 -2.94 -25.47 -13.57
C SER A 102 -1.82 -25.63 -12.55
N THR A 103 -0.69 -26.22 -12.94
CA THR A 103 0.50 -26.32 -12.08
C THR A 103 1.81 -26.29 -12.88
N LYS A 104 2.11 -25.15 -13.49
CA LYS A 104 3.50 -24.77 -13.77
C LYS A 104 3.71 -23.30 -13.41
N LYS A 105 3.79 -23.02 -12.10
CA LYS A 105 4.46 -21.82 -11.61
C LYS A 105 5.95 -22.01 -11.86
N LYS A 106 6.42 -21.66 -13.07
CA LYS A 106 7.82 -21.28 -13.23
C LYS A 106 8.00 -20.02 -12.39
N THR A 107 8.82 -20.10 -11.38
CA THR A 107 9.34 -18.96 -10.63
C THR A 107 10.25 -18.18 -11.58
N ASP A 108 9.64 -17.40 -12.44
CA ASP A 108 10.32 -16.39 -13.23
C ASP A 108 10.36 -15.14 -12.36
N ASP A 109 11.48 -14.90 -11.68
CA ASP A 109 11.68 -13.76 -10.79
C ASP A 109 11.75 -12.43 -11.55
N GLN A 110 11.60 -12.44 -12.89
CA GLN A 110 11.62 -11.24 -13.71
C GLN A 110 10.24 -10.61 -13.82
N LYS A 111 10.17 -9.33 -13.44
CA LYS A 111 8.95 -8.54 -13.55
C LYS A 111 8.73 -8.03 -14.97
N THR A 112 7.49 -8.08 -15.44
CA THR A 112 7.05 -7.42 -16.67
C THR A 112 6.80 -5.94 -16.43
N ILE A 113 6.68 -5.14 -17.49
CA ILE A 113 6.28 -3.74 -17.37
C ILE A 113 4.87 -3.59 -16.78
N TYR A 114 3.98 -4.56 -17.02
CA TYR A 114 2.63 -4.57 -16.46
C TYR A 114 2.63 -4.86 -14.94
N ASP A 115 3.56 -5.69 -14.46
CA ASP A 115 3.72 -5.92 -13.02
C ASP A 115 4.17 -4.64 -12.30
N ALA A 116 5.05 -3.85 -12.94
CA ALA A 116 5.49 -2.57 -12.43
C ALA A 116 4.34 -1.55 -12.36
N PHE A 117 3.48 -1.50 -13.38
CA PHE A 117 2.28 -0.66 -13.34
C PHE A 117 1.28 -1.12 -12.28
N ASN A 118 1.06 -2.42 -12.13
CA ASN A 118 0.20 -2.96 -11.07
C ASN A 118 0.71 -2.58 -9.67
N GLU A 119 2.02 -2.56 -9.48
CA GLU A 119 2.64 -2.11 -8.23
C GLU A 119 2.46 -0.60 -8.02
N LEU A 120 2.60 0.21 -9.06
CA LEU A 120 2.36 1.66 -9.01
C LEU A 120 0.91 1.99 -8.68
N TRP A 121 -0.05 1.27 -9.27
CA TRP A 121 -1.48 1.51 -9.06
C TRP A 121 -1.99 0.98 -7.73
N ARG A 122 -1.22 0.14 -7.07
CA ARG A 122 -1.61 -0.45 -5.79
C ARG A 122 -1.73 0.63 -4.73
N ASN A 123 -2.89 0.74 -4.12
CA ASN A 123 -3.11 1.64 -3.02
C ASN A 123 -2.53 1.04 -1.73
N SER A 124 -1.34 1.49 -1.34
CA SER A 124 -0.63 0.99 -0.15
C SER A 124 -1.37 1.25 1.16
N ILE A 125 -2.22 2.28 1.22
CA ILE A 125 -3.01 2.60 2.42
C ILE A 125 -3.97 1.46 2.79
N ILE A 126 -4.55 0.80 1.78
CA ILE A 126 -5.55 -0.27 1.97
C ILE A 126 -5.02 -1.66 1.66
N SER A 127 -3.89 -1.78 0.96
CA SER A 127 -3.37 -3.06 0.48
C SER A 127 -2.15 -3.56 1.26
N ASP A 128 -1.43 -2.66 1.94
CA ASP A 128 -0.22 -3.01 2.67
C ASP A 128 -0.48 -3.08 4.16
N THR A 129 0.20 -4.01 4.82
CA THR A 129 0.20 -4.12 6.27
C THR A 129 1.37 -3.32 6.85
N ASN A 130 1.15 -2.74 8.02
CA ASN A 130 2.19 -2.03 8.77
C ASN A 130 2.12 -2.40 10.25
N GLU A 131 3.23 -2.23 10.95
CA GLU A 131 3.27 -2.37 12.41
C GLU A 131 2.78 -1.05 13.04
N PRO A 132 1.60 -1.04 13.68
CA PRO A 132 1.01 0.20 14.19
C PRO A 132 1.76 0.77 15.40
N GLY A 133 2.57 -0.05 16.09
CA GLY A 133 3.29 0.36 17.28
C GLY A 133 2.35 0.91 18.38
N SER A 134 2.72 2.01 19.00
CA SER A 134 1.94 2.63 20.09
C SER A 134 0.57 3.16 19.67
N THR A 135 0.33 3.35 18.38
CA THR A 135 -1.00 3.77 17.89
C THR A 135 -2.07 2.69 18.04
N TYR A 136 -1.65 1.44 18.33
CA TYR A 136 -2.57 0.35 18.63
C TYR A 136 -3.08 0.36 20.09
N LYS A 137 -2.42 1.10 21.00
CA LYS A 137 -2.79 1.12 22.44
C LYS A 137 -4.24 1.56 22.69
N PRO A 138 -4.80 2.59 22.02
CA PRO A 138 -6.21 2.94 22.16
C PRO A 138 -7.17 1.79 21.85
N PHE A 139 -6.87 0.96 20.83
CA PHE A 139 -7.68 -0.21 20.50
C PHE A 139 -7.62 -1.27 21.61
N THR A 140 -6.45 -1.48 22.21
CA THR A 140 -6.29 -2.41 23.34
C THR A 140 -7.12 -1.94 24.54
N VAL A 141 -7.07 -0.65 24.87
CA VAL A 141 -7.87 -0.08 25.96
C VAL A 141 -9.36 -0.14 25.66
N ALA A 142 -9.78 0.21 24.45
CA ALA A 142 -11.18 0.14 24.03
C ALA A 142 -11.73 -1.28 24.13
N THR A 143 -10.94 -2.28 23.69
CA THR A 143 -11.30 -3.71 23.83
C THR A 143 -11.42 -4.12 25.31
N GLY A 144 -10.53 -3.63 26.17
CA GLY A 144 -10.60 -3.88 27.63
C GLY A 144 -11.88 -3.30 28.24
N LEU A 145 -12.25 -2.10 27.88
CA LEU A 145 -13.49 -1.44 28.33
C LEU A 145 -14.75 -2.17 27.80
N GLU A 146 -14.77 -2.51 26.51
CA GLU A 146 -15.90 -3.18 25.86
C GLU A 146 -16.12 -4.58 26.45
N SER A 147 -15.06 -5.32 26.74
CA SER A 147 -15.14 -6.66 27.37
C SER A 147 -15.45 -6.63 28.87
N GLY A 148 -15.48 -5.45 29.49
CA GLY A 148 -15.64 -5.30 30.94
C GLY A 148 -14.40 -5.69 31.75
N ALA A 149 -13.26 -5.96 31.10
CA ALA A 149 -11.99 -6.23 31.78
C ALA A 149 -11.38 -4.96 32.39
N LEU A 150 -11.75 -3.79 31.87
CA LEU A 150 -11.39 -2.48 32.40
C LEU A 150 -12.67 -1.68 32.72
N THR A 151 -12.61 -0.87 33.76
CA THR A 151 -13.67 0.08 34.15
C THR A 151 -13.33 1.52 33.81
N GLY A 152 -12.04 1.79 33.45
CA GLY A 152 -11.50 3.12 33.18
C GLY A 152 -11.03 3.87 34.43
N ASN A 153 -11.17 3.28 35.63
CA ASN A 153 -10.77 3.86 36.91
C ASN A 153 -9.54 3.17 37.51
N GLU A 154 -8.91 2.27 36.77
CA GLU A 154 -7.75 1.53 37.24
C GLU A 154 -6.53 2.44 37.37
N ASN A 155 -5.76 2.21 38.44
CA ASN A 155 -4.47 2.84 38.65
C ASN A 155 -3.38 1.79 38.52
N TYR A 156 -2.37 2.11 37.74
CA TYR A 156 -1.22 1.23 37.51
C TYR A 156 0.07 1.90 38.00
N PHE A 157 0.88 1.13 38.68
CA PHE A 157 2.21 1.59 39.07
C PHE A 157 3.23 1.07 38.05
N CYS A 158 3.94 2.00 37.41
CA CYS A 158 4.99 1.63 36.46
C CYS A 158 6.28 1.31 37.20
N THR A 159 6.76 0.06 37.11
CA THR A 159 8.03 -0.39 37.70
C THR A 159 9.24 -0.16 36.79
N GLY A 160 9.05 0.53 35.64
CA GLY A 160 10.09 0.77 34.64
C GLY A 160 10.20 -0.32 33.58
N SER A 161 9.76 -1.53 33.87
CA SER A 161 9.71 -2.61 32.87
C SER A 161 8.73 -3.71 33.24
N LEU A 162 8.28 -4.47 32.27
CA LEU A 162 7.41 -5.63 32.43
C LEU A 162 7.94 -6.82 31.63
N MET A 163 8.02 -7.98 32.27
CA MET A 163 8.38 -9.22 31.61
C MET A 163 7.15 -9.79 30.90
N VAL A 164 7.18 -9.90 29.56
CA VAL A 164 6.14 -10.51 28.75
C VAL A 164 6.71 -11.74 28.05
N GLY A 165 6.32 -12.92 28.52
CA GLY A 165 6.94 -14.17 28.10
C GLY A 165 8.44 -14.22 28.44
N LYS A 166 9.30 -14.27 27.41
CA LYS A 166 10.76 -14.26 27.56
C LYS A 166 11.43 -12.90 27.29
N ARG A 167 10.63 -11.85 27.05
CA ARG A 167 11.14 -10.50 26.72
C ARG A 167 10.82 -9.52 27.82
N ASN A 168 11.80 -8.71 28.16
CA ASN A 168 11.61 -7.56 29.05
C ASN A 168 11.23 -6.35 28.21
N ILE A 169 10.03 -5.78 28.45
CA ILE A 169 9.53 -4.60 27.79
C ILE A 169 9.72 -3.42 28.75
N GLY A 170 10.60 -2.50 28.38
CA GLY A 170 10.87 -1.28 29.15
C GLY A 170 9.81 -0.20 28.89
N CYS A 171 9.60 0.66 29.89
CA CYS A 171 8.87 1.90 29.71
C CYS A 171 9.70 2.88 28.88
N SER A 172 9.05 3.59 27.98
CA SER A 172 9.64 4.73 27.26
C SER A 172 9.43 5.99 28.10
N HIS A 173 10.37 6.34 28.93
CA HIS A 173 10.42 7.65 29.61
C HIS A 173 11.44 8.53 28.94
#